data_0d955e0bded236e8d3d16b5040671749
#
_entry.id   0d955e0bded236e8d3d16b5040671749
#
_cell.length_a   1.000
_cell.length_b   1.000
_cell.length_c   1.000
_cell.angle_alpha   90.00
_cell.angle_beta   90.00
_cell.angle_gamma   90.00
#
_symmetry.space_group_name_H-M   'P 1'
#
loop_
_entity.id
_entity.type
_entity.pdbx_description
1 polymer ?
#
loop_
_entity_poly.entity_id
_entity_poly.type
_entity_poly.pdbx_seq_one_letter_code
_entity_poly.pdbx_strand_id
1 'polypeptide(L)'
;MWVRLKGVLRYLVRDTHPYGPGTRVRTGILGDVSDSLTLELRPVSSSPVSTSLPAQPYGRPPLRTVQVLGGGAGAGNSAHVRSLATGLAARGVRVTVCAPVQAEGEYDFTGAGAQFAPDAVSVLRAACAGADLVHAHGVRAGMRAALAMRGRRVPLVVSWHGEGPTAAGALGRLSRMLERHVARAAAVVLGASSDQVDLARLRGARDARLAPVAVPTGPADAGAAADPGKVRAELGAVERPLLIAVGSLVPHRGYSVLLDAAREWRGLDPAPLLVIAGEGPLRAELSRRIEAEALPVRLLGRRRDAAQLLAAADLAVLPSRWEARALLAQEALRAGVALVATTVGGVPELVGEGAVLVPPGEAGALASAVTGLLADPDRRAALAAAGRAQASTWPSEDDTVAQVLSVYDELMERTRR
;
A
#
# COMPACT_ATOMS: atom_id res chain seq x y z
N MET A 1 -0.94 36.07 4.64
CA MET A 1 0.51 36.06 4.30
C MET A 1 0.90 37.45 3.82
N TRP A 2 1.88 38.07 4.45
CA TRP A 2 2.32 39.42 4.14
C TRP A 2 3.50 39.39 3.19
N VAL A 3 3.44 40.12 2.10
CA VAL A 3 4.54 40.24 1.13
C VAL A 3 4.86 41.73 0.96
N ARG A 4 6.14 42.07 1.16
CA ARG A 4 6.68 43.42 0.98
C ARG A 4 7.29 43.55 -0.41
N LEU A 5 6.74 44.39 -1.25
CA LEU A 5 7.29 44.77 -2.56
C LEU A 5 7.34 46.31 -2.67
N LYS A 6 8.56 46.85 -2.80
CA LYS A 6 8.85 48.28 -3.06
C LYS A 6 8.13 49.29 -2.16
N GLY A 7 8.30 49.20 -0.84
CA GLY A 7 7.87 50.24 0.09
C GLY A 7 6.36 50.35 0.37
N VAL A 8 5.54 49.44 -0.19
CA VAL A 8 4.07 49.43 0.02
C VAL A 8 3.64 48.11 0.60
N LEU A 9 2.93 48.13 1.71
CA LEU A 9 2.39 46.90 2.36
C LEU A 9 1.05 46.56 1.66
N ARG A 10 0.99 45.35 1.10
CA ARG A 10 -0.27 44.78 0.55
C ARG A 10 -0.68 43.55 1.37
N TYR A 11 -1.96 43.45 1.69
CA TYR A 11 -2.51 42.25 2.33
C TYR A 11 -3.45 41.51 1.39
N LEU A 12 -3.42 40.22 1.48
CA LEU A 12 -4.31 39.30 0.74
C LEU A 12 -5.32 38.71 1.72
N VAL A 13 -6.59 39.04 1.55
CA VAL A 13 -7.70 38.38 2.25
C VAL A 13 -8.28 37.34 1.29
N ARG A 14 -8.35 36.11 1.74
CA ARG A 14 -9.04 35.02 1.03
C ARG A 14 -10.42 34.86 1.66
N ASP A 15 -11.45 35.30 0.96
CA ASP A 15 -12.81 34.94 1.31
C ASP A 15 -13.17 33.62 0.65
N THR A 16 -13.38 32.60 1.45
CA THR A 16 -13.91 31.32 1.00
C THR A 16 -15.40 31.27 1.26
N HIS A 17 -16.20 31.39 0.20
CA HIS A 17 -17.62 31.05 0.24
C HIS A 17 -17.81 29.56 -0.02
N PRO A 18 -18.71 28.87 0.70
CA PRO A 18 -18.87 27.41 0.61
C PRO A 18 -19.60 26.91 -0.64
N TYR A 19 -20.05 27.77 -1.56
CA TYR A 19 -20.76 27.35 -2.77
C TYR A 19 -20.44 28.27 -3.96
N GLY A 20 -19.61 27.76 -4.93
CA GLY A 20 -19.47 28.33 -6.26
C GLY A 20 -18.03 28.54 -6.74
N PRO A 21 -17.74 28.38 -8.06
CA PRO A 21 -16.42 28.61 -8.61
C PRO A 21 -16.24 30.13 -8.88
N GLY A 22 -15.41 30.79 -8.09
CA GLY A 22 -15.05 32.17 -8.32
C GLY A 22 -14.28 32.79 -7.18
N THR A 23 -12.96 32.76 -7.26
CA THR A 23 -12.08 33.48 -6.31
C THR A 23 -11.95 34.93 -6.75
N ARG A 24 -12.60 35.89 -6.07
CA ARG A 24 -12.34 37.34 -6.27
C ARG A 24 -11.23 37.78 -5.32
N VAL A 25 -10.16 38.30 -5.89
CA VAL A 25 -9.06 38.93 -5.15
C VAL A 25 -9.35 40.43 -5.05
N ARG A 26 -9.56 40.98 -3.86
CA ARG A 26 -9.57 42.42 -3.61
C ARG A 26 -8.20 42.85 -3.07
N THR A 27 -7.58 43.79 -3.74
CA THR A 27 -6.37 44.46 -3.33
C THR A 27 -6.72 45.83 -2.76
N GLY A 28 -6.37 46.06 -1.49
CA GLY A 28 -6.47 47.42 -0.90
C GLY A 28 -5.04 48.00 -0.76
N ILE A 29 -4.94 49.30 -1.02
CA ILE A 29 -3.72 50.09 -0.83
C ILE A 29 -3.94 50.96 0.41
N LEU A 30 -3.12 50.82 1.44
CA LEU A 30 -3.04 51.76 2.54
C LEU A 30 -1.87 52.73 2.25
N GLY A 31 -2.17 54.03 2.35
CA GLY A 31 -1.21 55.08 2.08
C GLY A 31 -0.05 55.10 3.08
N ASP A 32 1.00 55.84 2.72
CA ASP A 32 2.24 56.02 3.50
C ASP A 32 1.92 56.52 4.92
N VAL A 33 2.32 55.74 5.91
CA VAL A 33 2.32 56.14 7.31
C VAL A 33 3.75 56.08 7.81
N SER A 34 4.39 57.25 7.77
CA SER A 34 5.60 57.53 8.53
C SER A 34 5.20 57.98 9.92
N ASP A 35 5.08 57.04 10.86
CA ASP A 35 5.27 57.33 12.29
C ASP A 35 5.49 56.01 13.05
N SER A 36 6.45 56.08 13.93
CA SER A 36 6.96 54.98 14.74
C SER A 36 5.92 54.51 15.75
N LEU A 37 5.30 53.37 15.52
CA LEU A 37 4.50 52.65 16.50
C LEU A 37 5.25 51.40 16.94
N THR A 38 5.82 51.46 18.11
CA THR A 38 6.36 50.32 18.87
C THR A 38 5.17 49.44 19.28
N LEU A 39 4.98 48.32 18.62
CA LEU A 39 4.00 47.32 19.01
C LEU A 39 4.65 46.36 20.02
N GLU A 40 4.31 46.53 21.30
CA GLU A 40 4.57 45.50 22.33
C GLU A 40 3.74 44.26 22.00
N LEU A 41 4.43 43.19 21.59
CA LEU A 41 3.83 41.85 21.47
C LEU A 41 3.62 41.28 22.86
N ARG A 42 2.43 41.36 23.41
CA ARG A 42 2.02 40.51 24.53
C ARG A 42 1.96 39.05 24.08
N PRO A 43 2.53 38.11 24.83
CA PRO A 43 2.38 36.71 24.53
C PRO A 43 0.91 36.31 24.67
N VAL A 44 0.28 35.93 23.56
CA VAL A 44 -1.01 35.26 23.60
C VAL A 44 -0.79 33.86 24.15
N SER A 45 -1.35 33.65 25.34
CA SER A 45 -1.42 32.34 25.99
C SER A 45 -2.02 31.35 24.99
N SER A 46 -1.21 30.42 24.51
CA SER A 46 -1.64 29.29 23.69
C SER A 46 -2.37 28.30 24.60
N SER A 47 -3.65 28.51 24.83
CA SER A 47 -4.52 27.40 25.21
C SER A 47 -4.53 26.37 24.05
N PRO A 48 -4.36 25.08 24.35
CA PRO A 48 -4.48 24.08 23.27
C PRO A 48 -5.89 24.19 22.70
N VAL A 49 -5.98 24.55 21.41
CA VAL A 49 -7.22 24.42 20.66
C VAL A 49 -7.50 22.92 20.62
N SER A 50 -8.38 22.49 21.52
CA SER A 50 -8.99 21.18 21.43
C SER A 50 -9.76 21.17 20.10
N THR A 51 -9.20 20.59 19.06
CA THR A 51 -9.89 20.27 17.83
C THR A 51 -10.92 19.20 18.18
N SER A 52 -12.03 19.61 18.77
CA SER A 52 -13.22 18.79 18.83
C SER A 52 -13.65 18.57 17.39
N LEU A 53 -13.51 17.33 16.91
CA LEU A 53 -14.13 16.84 15.68
C LEU A 53 -15.59 17.34 15.67
N PRO A 54 -16.13 17.75 14.49
CA PRO A 54 -17.52 18.18 14.40
C PRO A 54 -18.40 17.07 14.98
N ALA A 55 -19.16 17.41 16.02
CA ALA A 55 -20.13 16.51 16.64
C ALA A 55 -21.05 16.02 15.52
N GLN A 56 -21.14 14.71 15.34
CA GLN A 56 -22.10 14.11 14.44
C GLN A 56 -23.51 14.65 14.76
N PRO A 57 -24.34 14.95 13.75
CA PRO A 57 -25.67 15.44 14.02
C PRO A 57 -26.40 14.49 14.97
N TYR A 58 -26.94 15.05 16.05
CA TYR A 58 -27.62 14.37 17.14
C TYR A 58 -28.51 13.22 16.65
N GLY A 59 -28.22 11.98 17.06
CA GLY A 59 -29.18 10.89 17.02
C GLY A 59 -28.78 9.58 16.36
N ARG A 60 -27.63 9.42 15.72
CA ARG A 60 -27.25 8.13 15.12
C ARG A 60 -26.14 7.44 15.93
N PRO A 61 -26.35 6.18 16.36
CA PRO A 61 -25.25 5.42 16.95
C PRO A 61 -24.10 5.26 15.94
N PRO A 62 -22.85 5.26 16.42
CA PRO A 62 -21.70 5.09 15.53
C PRO A 62 -21.78 3.76 14.78
N LEU A 63 -21.42 3.78 13.49
CA LEU A 63 -21.36 2.58 12.64
C LEU A 63 -20.39 1.57 13.27
N ARG A 64 -20.82 0.31 13.38
CA ARG A 64 -20.02 -0.80 13.93
C ARG A 64 -19.58 -1.71 12.81
N THR A 65 -18.29 -1.80 12.57
CA THR A 65 -17.71 -2.63 11.51
C THR A 65 -16.82 -3.72 12.09
N VAL A 66 -16.82 -4.88 11.43
CA VAL A 66 -15.87 -5.96 11.71
C VAL A 66 -14.97 -6.13 10.51
N GLN A 67 -13.66 -5.88 10.70
CA GLN A 67 -12.62 -6.14 9.71
C GLN A 67 -12.09 -7.56 9.92
N VAL A 68 -12.13 -8.41 8.90
CA VAL A 68 -11.73 -9.81 9.01
C VAL A 68 -10.46 -10.06 8.22
N LEU A 69 -9.39 -10.46 8.90
CA LEU A 69 -8.15 -10.97 8.33
C LEU A 69 -8.09 -12.48 8.45
N GLY A 70 -7.70 -13.16 7.40
CA GLY A 70 -7.45 -14.61 7.41
C GLY A 70 -6.02 -14.95 7.80
N GLY A 71 -5.80 -16.14 8.35
CA GLY A 71 -4.46 -16.70 8.50
C GLY A 71 -3.74 -16.77 7.16
N GLY A 72 -2.46 -16.35 7.12
CA GLY A 72 -1.67 -16.26 5.90
C GLY A 72 -1.89 -14.97 5.10
N ALA A 73 -2.59 -13.98 5.66
CA ALA A 73 -2.61 -12.62 5.09
C ALA A 73 -1.17 -12.10 4.99
N GLY A 74 -0.78 -11.62 3.79
CA GLY A 74 0.54 -11.03 3.59
C GLY A 74 0.71 -9.73 4.40
N ALA A 75 1.95 -9.33 4.62
CA ALA A 75 2.29 -8.11 5.36
C ALA A 75 1.53 -6.87 4.87
N GLY A 76 1.40 -6.70 3.55
CA GLY A 76 0.67 -5.60 2.94
C GLY A 76 -0.82 -5.54 3.32
N ASN A 77 -1.49 -6.70 3.44
CA ASN A 77 -2.90 -6.74 3.84
C ASN A 77 -3.09 -6.33 5.29
N SER A 78 -2.22 -6.79 6.19
CA SER A 78 -2.29 -6.46 7.61
C SER A 78 -1.99 -4.97 7.85
N ALA A 79 -0.98 -4.42 7.18
CA ALA A 79 -0.66 -3.00 7.21
C ALA A 79 -1.83 -2.14 6.68
N HIS A 80 -2.45 -2.56 5.57
CA HIS A 80 -3.63 -1.90 5.03
C HIS A 80 -4.80 -1.90 6.02
N VAL A 81 -5.10 -3.03 6.66
CA VAL A 81 -6.20 -3.11 7.65
C VAL A 81 -5.91 -2.23 8.85
N ARG A 82 -4.66 -2.13 9.29
CA ARG A 82 -4.26 -1.21 10.36
C ARG A 82 -4.54 0.24 9.97
N SER A 83 -4.06 0.67 8.80
CA SER A 83 -4.30 2.01 8.27
C SER A 83 -5.78 2.32 8.13
N LEU A 84 -6.55 1.39 7.55
CA LEU A 84 -7.99 1.51 7.41
C LEU A 84 -8.69 1.63 8.77
N ALA A 85 -8.31 0.81 9.76
CA ALA A 85 -8.86 0.86 11.11
C ALA A 85 -8.60 2.21 11.78
N THR A 86 -7.37 2.74 11.67
CA THR A 86 -7.00 4.08 12.16
C THR A 86 -7.89 5.16 11.55
N GLY A 87 -8.01 5.17 10.22
CA GLY A 87 -8.76 6.20 9.50
C GLY A 87 -10.28 6.11 9.74
N LEU A 88 -10.84 4.91 9.87
CA LEU A 88 -12.25 4.70 10.22
C LEU A 88 -12.54 5.11 11.67
N ALA A 89 -11.69 4.74 12.63
CA ALA A 89 -11.83 5.12 14.02
C ALA A 89 -11.76 6.64 14.20
N ALA A 90 -10.84 7.31 13.51
CA ALA A 90 -10.74 8.78 13.51
C ALA A 90 -12.01 9.46 12.96
N ARG A 91 -12.82 8.77 12.16
CA ARG A 91 -14.12 9.25 11.64
C ARG A 91 -15.32 8.78 12.46
N GLY A 92 -15.07 8.25 13.67
CA GLY A 92 -16.12 7.86 14.61
C GLY A 92 -16.75 6.48 14.35
N VAL A 93 -16.17 5.66 13.47
CA VAL A 93 -16.61 4.28 13.26
C VAL A 93 -16.06 3.40 14.38
N ARG A 94 -16.89 2.54 14.96
CA ARG A 94 -16.44 1.50 15.89
C ARG A 94 -15.92 0.31 15.10
N VAL A 95 -14.61 0.09 15.13
CA VAL A 95 -13.93 -0.94 14.37
C VAL A 95 -13.55 -2.10 15.30
N THR A 96 -13.91 -3.33 14.92
CA THR A 96 -13.38 -4.55 15.52
C THR A 96 -12.54 -5.28 14.47
N VAL A 97 -11.27 -5.58 14.77
CA VAL A 97 -10.40 -6.36 13.87
C VAL A 97 -10.34 -7.80 14.37
N CYS A 98 -10.86 -8.73 13.56
CA CYS A 98 -10.73 -10.17 13.79
C CYS A 98 -9.55 -10.71 12.98
N ALA A 99 -8.45 -11.06 13.66
CA ALA A 99 -7.20 -11.49 13.04
C ALA A 99 -6.48 -12.55 13.88
N PRO A 100 -5.49 -13.28 13.29
CA PRO A 100 -4.57 -14.11 14.07
C PRO A 100 -3.87 -13.29 15.17
N VAL A 101 -3.67 -13.90 16.35
CA VAL A 101 -3.04 -13.23 17.50
C VAL A 101 -1.63 -12.69 17.16
N GLN A 102 -0.89 -13.39 16.30
CA GLN A 102 0.43 -12.94 15.84
C GLN A 102 0.36 -11.62 15.06
N ALA A 103 -0.72 -11.41 14.33
CA ALA A 103 -0.92 -10.17 13.57
C ALA A 103 -1.17 -8.97 14.50
N GLU A 104 -1.85 -9.16 15.64
CA GLU A 104 -1.98 -8.10 16.65
C GLU A 104 -0.62 -7.68 17.23
N GLY A 105 0.22 -8.66 17.60
CA GLY A 105 1.56 -8.38 18.13
C GLY A 105 2.50 -7.69 17.13
N GLU A 106 2.24 -7.83 15.82
CA GLU A 106 3.06 -7.23 14.77
C GLU A 106 2.53 -5.87 14.31
N TYR A 107 1.21 -5.69 14.21
CA TYR A 107 0.56 -4.53 13.59
C TYR A 107 -0.18 -3.63 14.57
N ASP A 108 -0.38 -4.03 15.84
CA ASP A 108 -0.99 -3.20 16.88
C ASP A 108 -2.32 -2.56 16.43
N PHE A 109 -3.33 -3.38 16.14
CA PHE A 109 -4.65 -2.90 15.75
C PHE A 109 -5.35 -2.18 16.90
N THR A 110 -5.05 -2.56 18.13
CA THR A 110 -5.58 -1.91 19.34
C THR A 110 -5.05 -0.48 19.42
N GLY A 111 -3.74 -0.27 19.22
CA GLY A 111 -3.15 1.07 19.15
C GLY A 111 -3.65 1.90 17.95
N ALA A 112 -4.18 1.27 16.92
CA ALA A 112 -4.86 1.92 15.80
C ALA A 112 -6.30 2.37 16.13
N GLY A 113 -6.78 2.19 17.37
CA GLY A 113 -8.13 2.56 17.80
C GLY A 113 -9.21 1.52 17.53
N ALA A 114 -8.85 0.31 17.13
CA ALA A 114 -9.78 -0.80 16.95
C ALA A 114 -9.88 -1.69 18.19
N GLN A 115 -11.00 -2.40 18.34
CA GLN A 115 -11.08 -3.54 19.24
C GLN A 115 -10.47 -4.76 18.54
N PHE A 116 -9.56 -5.46 19.21
CA PHE A 116 -9.00 -6.71 18.68
C PHE A 116 -9.82 -7.93 19.14
N ALA A 117 -10.02 -8.89 18.25
CA ALA A 117 -10.61 -10.20 18.55
C ALA A 117 -9.82 -11.31 17.80
N PRO A 118 -9.51 -12.44 18.45
CA PRO A 118 -8.91 -13.57 17.76
C PRO A 118 -9.78 -14.09 16.61
N ASP A 119 -9.14 -14.62 15.56
CA ASP A 119 -9.81 -15.09 14.35
C ASP A 119 -10.50 -16.46 14.49
N ALA A 120 -10.78 -16.94 15.71
CA ALA A 120 -11.57 -18.14 15.96
C ALA A 120 -13.02 -17.96 15.46
N VAL A 121 -13.58 -18.99 14.83
CA VAL A 121 -14.90 -18.92 14.18
C VAL A 121 -16.02 -18.52 15.15
N SER A 122 -15.98 -19.01 16.40
CA SER A 122 -16.95 -18.65 17.44
C SER A 122 -16.86 -17.16 17.80
N VAL A 123 -15.65 -16.62 17.93
CA VAL A 123 -15.39 -15.21 18.25
C VAL A 123 -15.83 -14.33 17.08
N LEU A 124 -15.45 -14.70 15.85
CA LEU A 124 -15.91 -14.00 14.64
C LEU A 124 -17.43 -13.97 14.53
N ARG A 125 -18.11 -15.09 14.83
CA ARG A 125 -19.58 -15.17 14.83
C ARG A 125 -20.21 -14.25 15.88
N ALA A 126 -19.60 -14.14 17.06
CA ALA A 126 -20.03 -13.23 18.12
C ALA A 126 -19.81 -11.75 17.70
N ALA A 127 -18.65 -11.42 17.17
CA ALA A 127 -18.36 -10.07 16.66
C ALA A 127 -19.33 -9.65 15.55
N CYS A 128 -19.61 -10.54 14.58
CA CYS A 128 -20.58 -10.29 13.50
C CYS A 128 -22.03 -10.14 14.02
N ALA A 129 -22.36 -10.63 15.22
CA ALA A 129 -23.70 -10.50 15.77
C ALA A 129 -24.08 -9.06 16.12
N GLY A 130 -23.10 -8.27 16.52
CA GLY A 130 -23.27 -6.86 16.88
C GLY A 130 -22.86 -5.88 15.79
N ALA A 131 -22.42 -6.35 14.63
CA ALA A 131 -21.94 -5.51 13.55
C ALA A 131 -23.07 -5.00 12.65
N ASP A 132 -22.92 -3.79 12.15
CA ASP A 132 -23.79 -3.21 11.12
C ASP A 132 -23.26 -3.60 9.71
N LEU A 133 -21.95 -3.85 9.59
CA LEU A 133 -21.26 -4.25 8.37
C LEU A 133 -20.04 -5.12 8.68
N VAL A 134 -19.75 -6.10 7.81
CA VAL A 134 -18.54 -6.92 7.87
C VAL A 134 -17.70 -6.69 6.61
N HIS A 135 -16.40 -6.41 6.77
CA HIS A 135 -15.45 -6.27 5.69
C HIS A 135 -14.32 -7.29 5.83
N ALA A 136 -14.23 -8.18 4.87
CA ALA A 136 -13.22 -9.23 4.86
C ALA A 136 -12.11 -8.93 3.84
N HIS A 137 -10.85 -9.19 4.22
CA HIS A 137 -9.68 -8.93 3.40
C HIS A 137 -9.11 -10.23 2.84
N GLY A 138 -9.39 -10.50 1.57
CA GLY A 138 -9.05 -11.71 0.84
C GLY A 138 -10.14 -12.79 0.84
N VAL A 139 -10.03 -13.73 -0.09
CA VAL A 139 -11.03 -14.79 -0.34
C VAL A 139 -11.21 -15.70 0.89
N ARG A 140 -10.12 -16.05 1.57
CA ARG A 140 -10.18 -16.90 2.79
C ARG A 140 -10.92 -16.21 3.93
N ALA A 141 -10.62 -14.94 4.16
CA ALA A 141 -11.33 -14.12 5.15
C ALA A 141 -12.81 -13.97 4.77
N GLY A 142 -13.10 -13.71 3.48
CA GLY A 142 -14.45 -13.64 2.94
C GLY A 142 -15.25 -14.91 3.16
N MET A 143 -14.66 -16.09 2.95
CA MET A 143 -15.32 -17.36 3.23
C MET A 143 -15.65 -17.52 4.72
N ARG A 144 -14.70 -17.21 5.62
CA ARG A 144 -14.91 -17.28 7.08
C ARG A 144 -16.00 -16.32 7.52
N ALA A 145 -15.98 -15.09 7.00
CA ALA A 145 -17.02 -14.10 7.26
C ALA A 145 -18.39 -14.57 6.77
N ALA A 146 -18.50 -15.08 5.54
CA ALA A 146 -19.75 -15.61 4.98
C ALA A 146 -20.32 -16.75 5.82
N LEU A 147 -19.47 -17.65 6.33
CA LEU A 147 -19.87 -18.73 7.23
C LEU A 147 -20.32 -18.20 8.61
N ALA A 148 -19.58 -17.27 9.19
CA ALA A 148 -19.91 -16.67 10.49
C ALA A 148 -21.23 -15.88 10.45
N MET A 149 -21.53 -15.27 9.30
CA MET A 149 -22.73 -14.47 9.08
C MET A 149 -23.96 -15.29 8.64
N ARG A 150 -23.84 -16.60 8.48
CA ARG A 150 -24.94 -17.43 7.98
C ARG A 150 -26.21 -17.24 8.82
N GLY A 151 -27.31 -16.91 8.13
CA GLY A 151 -28.60 -16.60 8.76
C GLY A 151 -28.74 -15.14 9.26
N ARG A 152 -27.78 -14.25 8.95
CA ARG A 152 -27.83 -12.83 9.31
C ARG A 152 -27.99 -11.97 8.06
N ARG A 153 -28.60 -10.79 8.21
CA ARG A 153 -28.81 -9.80 7.12
C ARG A 153 -27.79 -8.66 7.15
N VAL A 154 -26.58 -8.94 7.69
CA VAL A 154 -25.48 -7.95 7.73
C VAL A 154 -24.78 -7.95 6.36
N PRO A 155 -24.55 -6.79 5.71
CA PRO A 155 -23.86 -6.74 4.44
C PRO A 155 -22.38 -7.14 4.59
N LEU A 156 -21.87 -7.88 3.60
CA LEU A 156 -20.48 -8.30 3.49
C LEU A 156 -19.78 -7.52 2.38
N VAL A 157 -18.73 -6.81 2.72
CA VAL A 157 -17.76 -6.25 1.77
C VAL A 157 -16.54 -7.17 1.74
N VAL A 158 -15.98 -7.40 0.58
CA VAL A 158 -14.74 -8.20 0.46
C VAL A 158 -13.71 -7.47 -0.39
N SER A 159 -12.57 -7.14 0.20
CA SER A 159 -11.42 -6.64 -0.56
C SER A 159 -10.61 -7.81 -1.13
N TRP A 160 -10.41 -7.79 -2.45
CA TRP A 160 -9.54 -8.73 -3.15
C TRP A 160 -8.18 -8.07 -3.39
N HIS A 161 -7.21 -8.52 -2.62
CA HIS A 161 -5.81 -8.06 -2.75
C HIS A 161 -4.97 -9.02 -3.60
N GLY A 162 -5.60 -10.09 -4.07
CA GLY A 162 -5.06 -11.13 -4.91
C GLY A 162 -4.25 -12.19 -4.17
N GLU A 163 -4.71 -13.41 -4.30
CA GLU A 163 -3.84 -14.59 -4.27
C GLU A 163 -3.60 -14.90 -5.76
N GLY A 164 -2.33 -15.05 -6.19
CA GLY A 164 -1.97 -15.28 -7.59
C GLY A 164 -2.74 -16.41 -8.26
N PRO A 165 -2.58 -16.62 -9.55
CA PRO A 165 -3.34 -17.60 -10.30
C PRO A 165 -3.29 -18.95 -9.58
N THR A 166 -4.44 -19.45 -9.27
CA THR A 166 -4.64 -20.69 -8.52
C THR A 166 -4.01 -21.87 -9.23
N ALA A 167 -3.34 -22.73 -8.49
CA ALA A 167 -2.72 -23.96 -8.96
C ALA A 167 -3.65 -24.72 -9.93
N ALA A 168 -3.09 -25.41 -10.90
CA ALA A 168 -3.83 -26.31 -11.76
C ALA A 168 -4.40 -27.51 -10.97
N GLY A 169 -5.35 -28.23 -11.52
CA GLY A 169 -5.90 -29.46 -10.95
C GLY A 169 -7.00 -29.26 -9.89
N ALA A 170 -7.12 -30.19 -8.95
CA ALA A 170 -8.20 -30.24 -7.96
C ALA A 170 -8.18 -29.03 -7.02
N LEU A 171 -7.00 -28.63 -6.53
CA LEU A 171 -6.83 -27.45 -5.66
C LEU A 171 -7.24 -26.17 -6.36
N GLY A 172 -6.94 -26.03 -7.66
CA GLY A 172 -7.38 -24.88 -8.43
C GLY A 172 -8.90 -24.85 -8.65
N ARG A 173 -9.53 -26.03 -8.82
CA ARG A 173 -11.00 -26.09 -8.87
C ARG A 173 -11.64 -25.67 -7.54
N LEU A 174 -11.08 -26.14 -6.43
CA LEU A 174 -11.55 -25.79 -5.10
C LEU A 174 -11.43 -24.27 -4.85
N SER A 175 -10.28 -23.68 -5.15
CA SER A 175 -10.07 -22.23 -5.01
C SER A 175 -11.08 -21.42 -5.84
N ARG A 176 -11.28 -21.78 -7.12
CA ARG A 176 -12.29 -21.12 -7.96
C ARG A 176 -13.70 -21.26 -7.41
N MET A 177 -14.02 -22.39 -6.78
CA MET A 177 -15.33 -22.58 -6.11
C MET A 177 -15.47 -21.66 -4.89
N LEU A 178 -14.42 -21.53 -4.07
CA LEU A 178 -14.38 -20.61 -2.92
C LEU A 178 -14.51 -19.15 -3.38
N GLU A 179 -13.73 -18.75 -4.41
CA GLU A 179 -13.81 -17.43 -5.02
C GLU A 179 -15.26 -17.10 -5.48
N ARG A 180 -15.89 -18.04 -6.19
CA ARG A 180 -17.30 -17.89 -6.64
C ARG A 180 -18.27 -17.76 -5.46
N HIS A 181 -18.07 -18.55 -4.42
CA HIS A 181 -18.94 -18.47 -3.24
C HIS A 181 -18.81 -17.12 -2.56
N VAL A 182 -17.60 -16.64 -2.35
CA VAL A 182 -17.31 -15.35 -1.71
C VAL A 182 -17.81 -14.19 -2.58
N ALA A 183 -17.54 -14.22 -3.88
CA ALA A 183 -17.98 -13.19 -4.82
C ALA A 183 -19.50 -13.01 -4.82
N ARG A 184 -20.24 -14.13 -4.77
CA ARG A 184 -21.73 -14.11 -4.72
C ARG A 184 -22.30 -13.74 -3.37
N ALA A 185 -21.60 -14.07 -2.28
CA ALA A 185 -22.00 -13.73 -0.92
C ALA A 185 -21.78 -12.26 -0.59
N ALA A 186 -20.79 -11.62 -1.22
CA ALA A 186 -20.47 -10.23 -1.01
C ALA A 186 -21.55 -9.30 -1.58
N ALA A 187 -21.91 -8.26 -0.83
CA ALA A 187 -22.69 -7.14 -1.33
C ALA A 187 -21.89 -6.29 -2.30
N VAL A 188 -20.59 -6.06 -1.97
CA VAL A 188 -19.61 -5.37 -2.82
C VAL A 188 -18.28 -6.11 -2.72
N VAL A 189 -17.61 -6.30 -3.86
CA VAL A 189 -16.21 -6.71 -3.94
C VAL A 189 -15.36 -5.51 -4.33
N LEU A 190 -14.30 -5.25 -3.56
CA LEU A 190 -13.32 -4.19 -3.81
C LEU A 190 -12.05 -4.83 -4.35
N GLY A 191 -11.73 -4.59 -5.61
CA GLY A 191 -10.51 -5.08 -6.25
C GLY A 191 -9.37 -4.06 -6.12
N ALA A 192 -8.18 -4.51 -5.69
CA ALA A 192 -7.02 -3.62 -5.57
C ALA A 192 -6.43 -3.19 -6.93
N SER A 193 -6.82 -3.86 -8.02
CA SER A 193 -6.42 -3.60 -9.41
C SER A 193 -7.54 -4.00 -10.36
N SER A 194 -7.49 -3.51 -11.58
CA SER A 194 -8.53 -3.73 -12.59
C SER A 194 -8.72 -5.22 -12.92
N ASP A 195 -7.64 -6.01 -12.99
CA ASP A 195 -7.69 -7.45 -13.19
C ASP A 195 -8.42 -8.18 -12.05
N GLN A 196 -8.32 -7.68 -10.81
CA GLN A 196 -9.06 -8.22 -9.66
C GLN A 196 -10.55 -7.91 -9.75
N VAL A 197 -10.92 -6.74 -10.23
CA VAL A 197 -12.34 -6.37 -10.48
C VAL A 197 -12.93 -7.29 -11.54
N ASP A 198 -12.22 -7.51 -12.64
CA ASP A 198 -12.68 -8.37 -13.73
C ASP A 198 -12.75 -9.84 -13.29
N LEU A 199 -11.79 -10.30 -12.51
CA LEU A 199 -11.85 -11.62 -11.89
C LEU A 199 -13.06 -11.76 -10.96
N ALA A 200 -13.36 -10.77 -10.12
CA ALA A 200 -14.51 -10.80 -9.25
C ALA A 200 -15.83 -10.88 -10.04
N ARG A 201 -15.96 -10.12 -11.11
CA ARG A 201 -17.11 -10.19 -12.05
C ARG A 201 -17.23 -11.57 -12.68
N LEU A 202 -16.12 -12.13 -13.17
CA LEU A 202 -16.06 -13.49 -13.74
C LEU A 202 -16.47 -14.56 -12.71
N ARG A 203 -16.19 -14.33 -11.43
CA ARG A 203 -16.59 -15.21 -10.33
C ARG A 203 -18.04 -14.99 -9.87
N GLY A 204 -18.73 -14.00 -10.42
CA GLY A 204 -20.15 -13.75 -10.21
C GLY A 204 -20.43 -12.73 -9.10
N ALA A 205 -19.51 -11.82 -8.82
CA ALA A 205 -19.79 -10.65 -8.01
C ALA A 205 -20.85 -9.77 -8.68
N ARG A 206 -21.85 -9.34 -7.90
CA ARG A 206 -22.94 -8.47 -8.38
C ARG A 206 -22.52 -7.02 -8.48
N ASP A 207 -21.62 -6.60 -7.60
CA ASP A 207 -21.04 -5.27 -7.55
C ASP A 207 -19.54 -5.44 -7.29
N ALA A 208 -18.71 -5.09 -8.26
CA ALA A 208 -17.26 -5.15 -8.14
C ALA A 208 -16.66 -3.82 -8.58
N ARG A 209 -15.90 -3.19 -7.67
CA ARG A 209 -15.37 -1.83 -7.81
C ARG A 209 -13.86 -1.81 -7.64
N LEU A 210 -13.18 -0.93 -8.36
CA LEU A 210 -11.77 -0.66 -8.17
C LEU A 210 -11.57 0.14 -6.87
N ALA A 211 -10.73 -0.38 -5.98
CA ALA A 211 -10.35 0.27 -4.74
C ALA A 211 -8.85 0.06 -4.51
N PRO A 212 -8.02 0.88 -5.13
CA PRO A 212 -6.57 0.80 -4.99
C PRO A 212 -6.16 1.03 -3.53
N VAL A 213 -5.33 0.14 -3.01
CA VAL A 213 -4.82 0.24 -1.64
C VAL A 213 -3.59 1.15 -1.61
N ALA A 214 -3.63 2.19 -0.79
CA ALA A 214 -2.45 2.99 -0.50
C ALA A 214 -1.44 2.19 0.33
N VAL A 215 -0.15 2.40 0.09
CA VAL A 215 0.90 1.93 1.02
C VAL A 215 0.83 2.80 2.26
N PRO A 216 0.68 2.21 3.45
CA PRO A 216 0.76 2.98 4.67
C PRO A 216 2.12 3.67 4.78
N THR A 217 2.09 4.99 4.98
CA THR A 217 3.27 5.77 5.38
C THR A 217 3.49 5.52 6.86
N GLY A 218 4.29 4.50 7.18
CA GLY A 218 4.55 4.15 8.58
C GLY A 218 5.58 5.07 9.23
N PRO A 219 5.67 5.09 10.59
CA PRO A 219 6.75 5.77 11.29
C PRO A 219 8.15 5.23 10.93
N ALA A 220 8.26 4.10 10.24
CA ALA A 220 9.52 3.62 9.64
C ALA A 220 10.07 4.56 8.55
N ASP A 221 9.18 5.32 7.86
CA ASP A 221 9.61 6.32 6.88
C ASP A 221 10.09 7.63 7.55
N ALA A 222 9.79 7.81 8.85
CA ALA A 222 10.20 8.96 9.66
C ALA A 222 11.49 8.70 10.49
N GLY A 223 11.99 7.46 10.48
CA GLY A 223 13.29 7.13 11.09
C GLY A 223 14.39 7.82 10.31
N ALA A 224 15.37 8.43 11.02
CA ALA A 224 16.51 9.11 10.45
C ALA A 224 17.01 8.37 9.20
N ALA A 225 17.01 9.04 8.06
CA ALA A 225 17.46 8.46 6.81
C ALA A 225 18.87 7.87 7.04
N ALA A 226 18.96 6.53 7.02
CA ALA A 226 20.27 5.91 7.11
C ALA A 226 21.09 6.43 5.93
N ASP A 227 22.34 6.76 6.18
CA ASP A 227 23.27 7.16 5.11
C ASP A 227 23.32 6.02 4.07
N PRO A 228 22.91 6.25 2.82
CA PRO A 228 22.97 5.23 1.78
C PRO A 228 24.38 4.66 1.61
N GLY A 229 25.42 5.46 1.82
CA GLY A 229 26.81 5.02 1.78
C GLY A 229 27.12 3.99 2.85
N LYS A 230 26.61 4.18 4.07
CA LYS A 230 26.75 3.19 5.16
C LYS A 230 26.07 1.87 4.83
N VAL A 231 24.84 1.92 4.31
CA VAL A 231 24.10 0.72 3.90
C VAL A 231 24.86 -0.03 2.80
N ARG A 232 25.40 0.69 1.79
CA ARG A 232 26.20 0.07 0.73
C ARG A 232 27.49 -0.56 1.27
N ALA A 233 28.16 0.09 2.23
CA ALA A 233 29.35 -0.46 2.87
C ALA A 233 29.05 -1.75 3.64
N GLU A 234 27.98 -1.79 4.44
CA GLU A 234 27.53 -2.98 5.17
C GLU A 234 27.16 -4.14 4.23
N LEU A 235 26.65 -3.82 3.05
CA LEU A 235 26.33 -4.80 2.01
C LEU A 235 27.52 -5.18 1.12
N GLY A 236 28.67 -4.50 1.22
CA GLY A 236 29.82 -4.70 0.32
C GLY A 236 29.53 -4.27 -1.11
N ALA A 237 28.77 -3.19 -1.30
CA ALA A 237 28.35 -2.64 -2.60
C ALA A 237 28.83 -1.21 -2.83
N VAL A 238 29.98 -0.81 -2.25
CA VAL A 238 30.52 0.56 -2.40
C VAL A 238 30.95 0.82 -3.84
N GLU A 239 31.71 -0.11 -4.41
CA GLU A 239 32.31 0.01 -5.74
C GLU A 239 31.54 -0.73 -6.85
N ARG A 240 30.32 -1.17 -6.58
CA ARG A 240 29.54 -2.00 -7.52
C ARG A 240 28.04 -1.64 -7.48
N PRO A 241 27.29 -1.82 -8.58
CA PRO A 241 25.86 -1.57 -8.60
C PRO A 241 25.13 -2.45 -7.58
N LEU A 242 24.13 -1.87 -6.88
CA LEU A 242 23.29 -2.55 -5.91
C LEU A 242 21.88 -2.71 -6.46
N LEU A 243 21.47 -3.95 -6.64
CA LEU A 243 20.10 -4.33 -7.03
C LEU A 243 19.34 -4.82 -5.80
N ILE A 244 18.05 -4.50 -5.71
CA ILE A 244 17.22 -4.92 -4.59
C ILE A 244 15.94 -5.61 -5.06
N ALA A 245 15.57 -6.70 -4.40
CA ALA A 245 14.26 -7.33 -4.46
C ALA A 245 13.75 -7.57 -3.05
N VAL A 246 12.47 -7.27 -2.78
CA VAL A 246 11.86 -7.41 -1.46
C VAL A 246 10.56 -8.19 -1.57
N GLY A 247 10.38 -9.19 -0.70
CA GLY A 247 9.13 -9.94 -0.64
C GLY A 247 9.29 -11.35 -0.08
N SER A 248 8.17 -11.99 0.23
CA SER A 248 8.15 -13.38 0.71
C SER A 248 8.79 -14.34 -0.29
N LEU A 249 9.63 -15.25 0.18
CA LEU A 249 10.32 -16.25 -0.67
C LEU A 249 9.37 -17.41 -1.01
N VAL A 250 8.42 -17.15 -1.92
CA VAL A 250 7.39 -18.09 -2.39
C VAL A 250 7.40 -18.21 -3.92
N PRO A 251 6.89 -19.32 -4.50
CA PRO A 251 7.04 -19.61 -5.92
C PRO A 251 6.54 -18.53 -6.88
N HIS A 252 5.43 -17.86 -6.56
CA HIS A 252 4.84 -16.85 -7.45
C HIS A 252 5.62 -15.51 -7.46
N ARG A 253 6.59 -15.31 -6.58
CA ARG A 253 7.46 -14.13 -6.55
C ARG A 253 8.61 -14.19 -7.58
N GLY A 254 8.81 -15.31 -8.27
CA GLY A 254 9.70 -15.40 -9.41
C GLY A 254 11.20 -15.36 -9.10
N TYR A 255 11.61 -15.57 -7.86
CA TYR A 255 13.03 -15.49 -7.47
C TYR A 255 13.92 -16.50 -8.21
N SER A 256 13.40 -17.67 -8.62
CA SER A 256 14.17 -18.59 -9.45
C SER A 256 14.56 -17.98 -10.79
N VAL A 257 13.65 -17.26 -11.45
CA VAL A 257 13.92 -16.52 -12.69
C VAL A 257 14.91 -15.38 -12.45
N LEU A 258 14.81 -14.72 -11.30
CA LEU A 258 15.76 -13.66 -10.93
C LEU A 258 17.18 -14.21 -10.74
N LEU A 259 17.34 -15.42 -10.17
CA LEU A 259 18.65 -16.06 -10.08
C LEU A 259 19.17 -16.50 -11.46
N ASP A 260 18.27 -16.93 -12.38
CA ASP A 260 18.65 -17.20 -13.77
C ASP A 260 19.19 -15.96 -14.46
N ALA A 261 18.53 -14.81 -14.31
CA ALA A 261 19.03 -13.51 -14.79
C ALA A 261 20.37 -13.11 -14.15
N ALA A 262 20.54 -13.36 -12.85
CA ALA A 262 21.77 -13.03 -12.15
C ALA A 262 23.01 -13.78 -12.64
N ARG A 263 22.85 -14.92 -13.33
CA ARG A 263 23.97 -15.61 -14.00
C ARG A 263 24.61 -14.74 -15.08
N GLU A 264 23.80 -14.00 -15.84
CA GLU A 264 24.29 -13.15 -16.93
C GLU A 264 25.08 -11.95 -16.39
N TRP A 265 24.69 -11.43 -15.21
CA TRP A 265 25.37 -10.29 -14.59
C TRP A 265 26.74 -10.63 -14.01
N ARG A 266 27.04 -11.89 -13.79
CA ARG A 266 28.32 -12.36 -13.22
C ARG A 266 29.54 -11.96 -14.06
N GLY A 267 29.35 -11.79 -15.36
CA GLY A 267 30.40 -11.39 -16.30
C GLY A 267 30.57 -9.88 -16.46
N LEU A 268 29.77 -9.07 -15.77
CA LEU A 268 29.91 -7.61 -15.81
C LEU A 268 31.07 -7.14 -14.90
N ASP A 269 31.71 -6.02 -15.23
CA ASP A 269 32.77 -5.41 -14.44
C ASP A 269 32.43 -3.94 -14.18
N PRO A 270 32.12 -3.55 -12.93
CA PRO A 270 31.93 -4.42 -11.77
C PRO A 270 30.61 -5.20 -11.83
N ALA A 271 30.64 -6.47 -11.41
CA ALA A 271 29.44 -7.28 -11.33
C ALA A 271 28.48 -6.71 -10.27
N PRO A 272 27.18 -6.48 -10.59
CA PRO A 272 26.22 -5.96 -9.61
C PRO A 272 25.99 -6.93 -8.46
N LEU A 273 25.71 -6.40 -7.27
CA LEU A 273 25.24 -7.19 -6.14
C LEU A 273 23.71 -7.14 -6.10
N LEU A 274 23.08 -8.30 -6.16
CA LEU A 274 21.65 -8.43 -5.90
C LEU A 274 21.43 -8.77 -4.42
N VAL A 275 20.64 -7.99 -3.72
CA VAL A 275 20.16 -8.33 -2.37
C VAL A 275 18.68 -8.67 -2.42
N ILE A 276 18.31 -9.77 -1.74
CA ILE A 276 16.91 -10.21 -1.63
C ILE A 276 16.53 -10.17 -0.15
N ALA A 277 15.64 -9.25 0.21
CA ALA A 277 15.10 -9.12 1.56
C ALA A 277 13.76 -9.83 1.67
N GLY A 278 13.68 -10.84 2.51
CA GLY A 278 12.48 -11.64 2.73
C GLY A 278 12.74 -13.01 3.34
N GLU A 279 11.65 -13.66 3.74
CA GLU A 279 11.64 -15.01 4.27
C GLU A 279 10.55 -15.83 3.58
N GLY A 280 10.73 -17.14 3.60
CA GLY A 280 9.72 -18.05 3.04
C GLY A 280 10.28 -19.45 2.73
N PRO A 281 9.40 -20.35 2.27
CA PRO A 281 9.74 -21.77 2.07
C PRO A 281 10.84 -21.99 1.01
N LEU A 282 11.05 -21.07 0.08
CA LEU A 282 12.11 -21.20 -0.94
C LEU A 282 13.51 -20.82 -0.44
N ARG A 283 13.67 -20.29 0.79
CA ARG A 283 14.98 -19.81 1.28
C ARG A 283 16.11 -20.83 1.11
N ALA A 284 15.89 -22.07 1.56
CA ALA A 284 16.93 -23.11 1.50
C ALA A 284 17.28 -23.52 0.05
N GLU A 285 16.30 -23.53 -0.85
CA GLU A 285 16.52 -23.81 -2.26
C GLU A 285 17.32 -22.68 -2.94
N LEU A 286 16.92 -21.43 -2.71
CA LEU A 286 17.61 -20.26 -3.27
C LEU A 286 19.04 -20.15 -2.74
N SER A 287 19.28 -20.40 -1.43
CA SER A 287 20.62 -20.38 -0.83
C SER A 287 21.54 -21.40 -1.51
N ARG A 288 21.07 -22.65 -1.65
CA ARG A 288 21.85 -23.71 -2.33
C ARG A 288 22.21 -23.35 -3.77
N ARG A 289 21.27 -22.74 -4.52
CA ARG A 289 21.53 -22.28 -5.88
C ARG A 289 22.56 -21.15 -5.92
N ILE A 290 22.43 -20.16 -5.06
CA ILE A 290 23.37 -19.03 -4.97
C ILE A 290 24.78 -19.53 -4.73
N GLU A 291 24.96 -20.47 -3.78
CA GLU A 291 26.25 -21.07 -3.46
C GLU A 291 26.80 -21.93 -4.60
N ALA A 292 26.02 -22.88 -5.11
CA ALA A 292 26.42 -23.81 -6.15
C ALA A 292 26.79 -23.13 -7.48
N GLU A 293 26.13 -22.03 -7.81
CA GLU A 293 26.32 -21.28 -9.03
C GLU A 293 27.21 -20.04 -8.85
N ALA A 294 27.74 -19.82 -7.63
CA ALA A 294 28.56 -18.64 -7.25
C ALA A 294 27.94 -17.32 -7.73
N LEU A 295 26.63 -17.13 -7.49
CA LEU A 295 25.90 -15.95 -7.95
C LEU A 295 26.22 -14.72 -7.09
N PRO A 296 26.27 -13.50 -7.67
CA PRO A 296 26.45 -12.26 -6.93
C PRO A 296 25.17 -11.84 -6.21
N VAL A 297 24.61 -12.74 -5.39
CA VAL A 297 23.31 -12.59 -4.74
C VAL A 297 23.44 -12.87 -3.23
N ARG A 298 22.78 -12.05 -2.40
CA ARG A 298 22.71 -12.23 -0.94
C ARG A 298 21.26 -12.27 -0.47
N LEU A 299 20.90 -13.29 0.34
CA LEU A 299 19.63 -13.39 1.03
C LEU A 299 19.75 -12.72 2.40
N LEU A 300 19.07 -11.60 2.62
CA LEU A 300 19.17 -10.80 3.85
C LEU A 300 18.24 -11.27 4.97
N GLY A 301 17.31 -12.20 4.68
CA GLY A 301 16.25 -12.53 5.61
C GLY A 301 15.19 -11.43 5.72
N ARG A 302 14.36 -11.50 6.75
CA ARG A 302 13.33 -10.49 7.01
C ARG A 302 13.99 -9.18 7.47
N ARG A 303 13.67 -8.08 6.77
CA ARG A 303 14.19 -6.73 7.06
C ARG A 303 13.01 -5.80 7.37
N ARG A 304 13.20 -4.90 8.34
CA ARG A 304 12.25 -3.84 8.68
C ARG A 304 12.64 -2.48 8.10
N ASP A 305 13.84 -2.39 7.55
CA ASP A 305 14.47 -1.21 6.98
C ASP A 305 14.48 -1.25 5.43
N ALA A 306 13.46 -1.82 4.81
CA ALA A 306 13.34 -1.93 3.36
C ALA A 306 13.46 -0.57 2.65
N ALA A 307 12.92 0.50 3.25
CA ALA A 307 13.04 1.86 2.73
C ALA A 307 14.51 2.33 2.66
N GLN A 308 15.33 2.00 3.68
CA GLN A 308 16.76 2.35 3.71
C GLN A 308 17.54 1.54 2.67
N LEU A 309 17.22 0.25 2.52
CA LEU A 309 17.80 -0.60 1.48
C LEU A 309 17.46 -0.08 0.08
N LEU A 310 16.21 0.35 -0.15
CA LEU A 310 15.78 0.97 -1.40
C LEU A 310 16.52 2.26 -1.68
N ALA A 311 16.64 3.15 -0.69
CA ALA A 311 17.36 4.42 -0.83
C ALA A 311 18.85 4.24 -1.19
N ALA A 312 19.45 3.09 -0.84
CA ALA A 312 20.83 2.76 -1.18
C ALA A 312 20.97 2.03 -2.53
N ALA A 313 19.88 1.56 -3.14
CA ALA A 313 19.91 0.74 -4.34
C ALA A 313 19.96 1.59 -5.62
N ASP A 314 20.62 1.05 -6.66
CA ASP A 314 20.63 1.62 -8.00
C ASP A 314 19.38 1.22 -8.78
N LEU A 315 18.87 0.01 -8.56
CA LEU A 315 17.68 -0.53 -9.21
C LEU A 315 16.89 -1.43 -8.24
N ALA A 316 15.56 -1.37 -8.33
CA ALA A 316 14.66 -2.36 -7.77
C ALA A 316 14.23 -3.37 -8.86
N VAL A 317 14.04 -4.63 -8.47
CA VAL A 317 13.65 -5.70 -9.40
C VAL A 317 12.45 -6.45 -8.83
N LEU A 318 11.35 -6.54 -9.60
CA LEU A 318 10.12 -7.24 -9.26
C LEU A 318 9.86 -8.36 -10.29
N PRO A 319 10.36 -9.59 -10.07
CA PRO A 319 10.29 -10.68 -11.05
C PRO A 319 9.03 -11.55 -10.91
N SER A 320 8.00 -11.05 -10.28
CA SER A 320 6.81 -11.80 -9.88
C SER A 320 6.07 -12.41 -11.07
N ARG A 321 5.44 -13.57 -10.86
CA ARG A 321 4.55 -14.22 -11.83
C ARG A 321 3.13 -13.67 -11.77
N TRP A 322 2.81 -13.01 -10.68
CA TRP A 322 1.54 -12.31 -10.48
C TRP A 322 1.61 -11.35 -9.30
N GLU A 323 0.98 -10.19 -9.43
CA GLU A 323 0.79 -9.17 -8.41
C GLU A 323 -0.52 -8.41 -8.66
N ALA A 324 -1.26 -8.09 -7.61
CA ALA A 324 -2.35 -7.11 -7.73
C ALA A 324 -1.79 -5.68 -7.63
N ARG A 325 -1.24 -5.36 -6.45
CA ARG A 325 -0.65 -4.05 -6.19
C ARG A 325 0.66 -4.24 -5.40
N ALA A 326 1.74 -4.42 -6.14
CA ALA A 326 3.04 -4.76 -5.60
C ALA A 326 3.57 -3.68 -4.65
N LEU A 327 3.82 -4.05 -3.37
CA LEU A 327 4.35 -3.14 -2.37
C LEU A 327 5.72 -2.61 -2.75
N LEU A 328 6.64 -3.50 -3.17
CA LEU A 328 7.98 -3.10 -3.63
C LEU A 328 7.93 -2.06 -4.75
N ALA A 329 7.02 -2.22 -5.73
CA ALA A 329 6.90 -1.26 -6.81
C ALA A 329 6.45 0.11 -6.29
N GLN A 330 5.48 0.14 -5.38
CA GLN A 330 5.02 1.39 -4.78
C GLN A 330 6.13 2.08 -3.97
N GLU A 331 6.86 1.34 -3.15
CA GLU A 331 7.98 1.86 -2.36
C GLU A 331 9.14 2.35 -3.25
N ALA A 332 9.51 1.59 -4.29
CA ALA A 332 10.56 1.97 -5.22
C ALA A 332 10.23 3.25 -5.99
N LEU A 333 9.02 3.35 -6.56
CA LEU A 333 8.60 4.53 -7.29
C LEU A 333 8.52 5.77 -6.39
N ARG A 334 8.00 5.65 -5.17
CA ARG A 334 7.98 6.76 -4.20
C ARG A 334 9.38 7.20 -3.79
N ALA A 335 10.29 6.25 -3.57
CA ALA A 335 11.69 6.53 -3.26
C ALA A 335 12.46 7.11 -4.44
N GLY A 336 11.91 7.04 -5.66
CA GLY A 336 12.60 7.44 -6.88
C GLY A 336 13.74 6.49 -7.23
N VAL A 337 13.54 5.21 -6.99
CA VAL A 337 14.44 4.14 -7.42
C VAL A 337 13.90 3.52 -8.71
N ALA A 338 14.73 3.47 -9.74
CA ALA A 338 14.35 2.89 -11.02
C ALA A 338 13.95 1.41 -10.84
N LEU A 339 12.87 1.00 -11.49
CA LEU A 339 12.27 -0.32 -11.33
C LEU A 339 12.27 -1.11 -12.65
N VAL A 340 12.68 -2.37 -12.57
CA VAL A 340 12.40 -3.38 -13.59
C VAL A 340 11.38 -4.35 -13.01
N ALA A 341 10.24 -4.52 -13.68
CA ALA A 341 9.14 -5.35 -13.20
C ALA A 341 8.57 -6.23 -14.31
N THR A 342 7.94 -7.32 -13.94
CA THR A 342 7.21 -8.18 -14.87
C THR A 342 5.83 -7.60 -15.22
N THR A 343 5.39 -7.79 -16.48
CA THR A 343 4.08 -7.38 -16.99
C THR A 343 3.00 -8.36 -16.51
N VAL A 344 2.59 -8.24 -15.24
CA VAL A 344 1.64 -9.18 -14.61
C VAL A 344 0.59 -8.46 -13.77
N GLY A 345 -0.64 -8.95 -13.80
CA GLY A 345 -1.75 -8.46 -12.97
C GLY A 345 -1.89 -6.95 -13.02
N GLY A 346 -1.96 -6.31 -11.85
CA GLY A 346 -2.08 -4.86 -11.73
C GLY A 346 -0.75 -4.09 -11.83
N VAL A 347 0.39 -4.73 -12.11
CA VAL A 347 1.69 -4.03 -12.18
C VAL A 347 1.72 -2.97 -13.28
N PRO A 348 1.29 -3.23 -14.53
CA PRO A 348 1.31 -2.20 -15.58
C PRO A 348 0.50 -0.96 -15.22
N GLU A 349 -0.70 -1.15 -14.70
CA GLU A 349 -1.60 -0.06 -14.25
C GLU A 349 -0.97 0.72 -13.07
N LEU A 350 -0.26 0.03 -12.18
CA LEU A 350 0.38 0.63 -11.03
C LEU A 350 1.56 1.52 -11.42
N VAL A 351 2.44 1.02 -12.30
CA VAL A 351 3.73 1.68 -12.55
C VAL A 351 3.68 2.67 -13.73
N GLY A 352 2.71 2.55 -14.64
CA GLY A 352 2.64 3.39 -15.84
C GLY A 352 3.98 3.40 -16.58
N GLU A 353 4.49 4.60 -16.88
CA GLU A 353 5.81 4.82 -17.51
C GLU A 353 6.98 4.81 -16.50
N GLY A 354 6.72 4.57 -15.22
CA GLY A 354 7.70 4.64 -14.13
C GLY A 354 8.55 3.37 -13.94
N ALA A 355 8.41 2.36 -14.82
CA ALA A 355 9.19 1.14 -14.76
C ALA A 355 9.47 0.56 -16.15
N VAL A 356 10.56 -0.20 -16.26
CA VAL A 356 10.75 -1.08 -17.43
C VAL A 356 10.00 -2.38 -17.18
N LEU A 357 9.05 -2.70 -18.08
CA LEU A 357 8.23 -3.90 -18.01
C LEU A 357 8.80 -5.00 -18.90
N VAL A 358 8.92 -6.22 -18.36
CA VAL A 358 9.40 -7.40 -19.08
C VAL A 358 8.40 -8.56 -18.97
N PRO A 359 8.37 -9.51 -19.91
CA PRO A 359 7.49 -10.68 -19.80
C PRO A 359 7.84 -11.53 -18.57
N PRO A 360 6.82 -12.13 -17.89
CA PRO A 360 7.06 -12.99 -16.75
C PRO A 360 7.72 -14.31 -17.16
N GLY A 361 8.70 -14.76 -16.39
CA GLY A 361 9.41 -16.01 -16.63
C GLY A 361 10.59 -15.91 -17.59
N GLU A 362 10.80 -14.78 -18.24
CA GLU A 362 11.86 -14.53 -19.22
C GLU A 362 13.10 -13.95 -18.57
N ALA A 363 14.01 -14.83 -18.11
CA ALA A 363 15.24 -14.45 -17.42
C ALA A 363 16.16 -13.55 -18.28
N GLY A 364 16.31 -13.87 -19.58
CA GLY A 364 17.12 -13.06 -20.49
C GLY A 364 16.55 -11.66 -20.70
N ALA A 365 15.24 -11.50 -20.82
CA ALA A 365 14.60 -10.18 -20.91
C ALA A 365 14.84 -9.35 -19.63
N LEU A 366 14.73 -10.00 -18.46
CA LEU A 366 14.99 -9.38 -17.18
C LEU A 366 16.46 -8.96 -17.05
N ALA A 367 17.39 -9.85 -17.44
CA ALA A 367 18.82 -9.58 -17.43
C ALA A 367 19.18 -8.40 -18.34
N SER A 368 18.70 -8.40 -19.56
CA SER A 368 18.95 -7.33 -20.55
C SER A 368 18.40 -5.99 -20.09
N ALA A 369 17.18 -5.95 -19.51
CA ALA A 369 16.60 -4.72 -18.99
C ALA A 369 17.43 -4.12 -17.84
N VAL A 370 17.87 -4.96 -16.91
CA VAL A 370 18.75 -4.53 -15.80
C VAL A 370 20.08 -4.02 -16.34
N THR A 371 20.75 -4.78 -17.22
CA THR A 371 22.05 -4.40 -17.79
C THR A 371 21.93 -3.08 -18.56
N GLY A 372 20.88 -2.91 -19.35
CA GLY A 372 20.65 -1.67 -20.11
C GLY A 372 20.46 -0.45 -19.20
N LEU A 373 19.77 -0.59 -18.06
CA LEU A 373 19.63 0.50 -17.10
C LEU A 373 20.91 0.75 -16.29
N LEU A 374 21.72 -0.26 -16.01
CA LEU A 374 22.99 -0.07 -15.34
C LEU A 374 23.99 0.68 -16.23
N ALA A 375 23.97 0.42 -17.54
CA ALA A 375 24.82 1.06 -18.52
C ALA A 375 24.40 2.51 -18.87
N ASP A 376 23.17 2.92 -18.57
CA ASP A 376 22.60 4.22 -18.92
C ASP A 376 22.07 4.96 -17.66
N PRO A 377 22.92 5.72 -16.96
CA PRO A 377 22.53 6.49 -15.79
C PRO A 377 21.44 7.54 -16.06
N ASP A 378 21.45 8.16 -17.23
CA ASP A 378 20.48 9.20 -17.60
C ASP A 378 19.08 8.60 -17.79
N ARG A 379 19.00 7.48 -18.50
CA ARG A 379 17.76 6.72 -18.64
C ARG A 379 17.25 6.23 -17.29
N ARG A 380 18.15 5.77 -16.41
CA ARG A 380 17.81 5.35 -15.05
C ARG A 380 17.26 6.51 -14.22
N ALA A 381 17.86 7.69 -14.29
CA ALA A 381 17.39 8.90 -13.62
C ALA A 381 16.03 9.37 -14.18
N ALA A 382 15.84 9.35 -15.49
CA ALA A 382 14.57 9.68 -16.13
C ALA A 382 13.45 8.73 -15.70
N LEU A 383 13.73 7.41 -15.65
CA LEU A 383 12.78 6.41 -15.19
C LEU A 383 12.38 6.61 -13.72
N ALA A 384 13.35 6.93 -12.86
CA ALA A 384 13.12 7.26 -11.46
C ALA A 384 12.24 8.51 -11.29
N ALA A 385 12.44 9.52 -12.12
CA ALA A 385 11.59 10.73 -12.13
C ALA A 385 10.17 10.43 -12.58
N ALA A 386 10.00 9.66 -13.66
CA ALA A 386 8.70 9.19 -14.13
C ALA A 386 7.99 8.35 -13.04
N GLY A 387 8.74 7.50 -12.33
CA GLY A 387 8.22 6.72 -11.20
C GLY A 387 7.67 7.59 -10.07
N ARG A 388 8.39 8.64 -9.67
CA ARG A 388 7.88 9.59 -8.66
C ARG A 388 6.63 10.34 -9.15
N ALA A 389 6.60 10.75 -10.42
CA ALA A 389 5.42 11.39 -11.02
C ALA A 389 4.22 10.44 -10.99
N GLN A 390 4.39 9.19 -11.38
CA GLN A 390 3.36 8.16 -11.30
C GLN A 390 2.88 7.95 -9.85
N ALA A 391 3.80 7.85 -8.89
CA ALA A 391 3.46 7.66 -7.48
C ALA A 391 2.64 8.81 -6.89
N SER A 392 2.82 10.04 -7.39
CA SER A 392 2.04 11.21 -6.96
C SER A 392 0.57 11.17 -7.41
N THR A 393 0.23 10.31 -8.37
CA THR A 393 -1.17 10.14 -8.86
C THR A 393 -1.96 9.13 -8.03
N TRP A 394 -1.30 8.35 -7.17
CA TRP A 394 -1.98 7.32 -6.39
C TRP A 394 -2.79 7.90 -5.23
N PRO A 395 -3.87 7.23 -4.83
CA PRO A 395 -4.64 7.65 -3.68
C PRO A 395 -3.79 7.64 -2.40
N SER A 396 -4.06 8.58 -1.52
CA SER A 396 -3.54 8.60 -0.16
C SER A 396 -4.24 7.56 0.72
N GLU A 397 -3.73 7.35 1.93
CA GLU A 397 -4.43 6.54 2.95
C GLU A 397 -5.81 7.12 3.25
N ASP A 398 -5.91 8.44 3.34
CA ASP A 398 -7.16 9.16 3.61
C ASP A 398 -8.18 8.99 2.47
N ASP A 399 -7.74 9.03 1.21
CA ASP A 399 -8.59 8.75 0.05
C ASP A 399 -9.10 7.32 0.05
N THR A 400 -8.23 6.36 0.41
CA THR A 400 -8.60 4.94 0.55
C THR A 400 -9.67 4.76 1.63
N VAL A 401 -9.50 5.40 2.80
CA VAL A 401 -10.49 5.35 3.89
C VAL A 401 -11.80 6.00 3.46
N ALA A 402 -11.74 7.16 2.82
CA ALA A 402 -12.93 7.87 2.34
C ALA A 402 -13.72 7.04 1.32
N GLN A 403 -13.02 6.38 0.38
CA GLN A 403 -13.64 5.49 -0.61
C GLN A 403 -14.34 4.29 0.06
N VAL A 404 -13.68 3.65 1.02
CA VAL A 404 -14.26 2.51 1.76
C VAL A 404 -15.47 2.95 2.58
N LEU A 405 -15.37 4.10 3.26
CA LEU A 405 -16.48 4.64 4.05
C LEU A 405 -17.70 4.98 3.18
N SER A 406 -17.48 5.55 2.00
CA SER A 406 -18.55 5.82 1.02
C SER A 406 -19.32 4.53 0.63
N VAL A 407 -18.59 3.42 0.45
CA VAL A 407 -19.23 2.11 0.19
C VAL A 407 -20.03 1.63 1.39
N TYR A 408 -19.55 1.85 2.61
CA TYR A 408 -20.28 1.48 3.82
C TYR A 408 -21.56 2.28 3.96
N ASP A 409 -21.52 3.59 3.77
CA ASP A 409 -22.67 4.48 3.87
C ASP A 409 -23.75 4.09 2.84
N GLU A 410 -23.37 3.81 1.59
CA GLU A 410 -24.28 3.33 0.55
C GLU A 410 -24.97 2.02 0.96
N LEU A 411 -24.23 1.05 1.51
CA LEU A 411 -24.79 -0.22 1.97
C LEU A 411 -25.75 -0.04 3.16
N MET A 412 -25.43 0.87 4.08
CA MET A 412 -26.30 1.20 5.20
C MET A 412 -27.59 1.87 4.76
N GLU A 413 -27.56 2.72 3.75
CA GLU A 413 -28.76 3.32 3.18
C GLU A 413 -29.65 2.30 2.47
N ARG A 414 -29.06 1.37 1.72
CA ARG A 414 -29.79 0.26 1.07
C ARG A 414 -30.46 -0.69 2.06
N THR A 415 -29.84 -0.90 3.23
CA THR A 415 -30.39 -1.81 4.27
C THR A 415 -31.56 -1.18 5.02
N ARG A 416 -31.71 0.15 5.00
CA ARG A 416 -32.80 0.90 5.65
C ARG A 416 -34.05 1.06 4.78
N ARG A 417 -33.91 0.91 3.48
CA ARG A 417 -35.04 0.85 2.51
C ARG A 417 -35.63 -0.53 2.43
#